data_3b15ebe9c5bfe8231396b81929253ef8
#
_entry.id   3b15ebe9c5bfe8231396b81929253ef8
#
_cell.length_a   1.000
_cell.length_b   1.000
_cell.length_c   1.000
_cell.angle_alpha   90.00
_cell.angle_beta   90.00
_cell.angle_gamma   90.00
#
_symmetry.space_group_name_H-M   'P 1'
#
loop_
_entity.id
_entity.type
_entity.pdbx_description
1 polymer ?
#
loop_
_entity_poly.entity_id
_entity_poly.type
_entity_poly.pdbx_seq_one_letter_code
_entity_poly.pdbx_strand_id
1 'polypeptide(L)'
;MAKVITMGEIMLRLSTPSHERFIQADNFDVNYGGGEANVAVSLAGFGHDAQFVTAVPDNEIGECALAALRKYQVGTKYVAKEGERLGIYFLE
;
A
#
# COMPACT_ATOMS: atom_id res chain seq x y z
N MET A 1 14.43 -12.69 15.21
CA MET A 1 13.82 -11.67 14.34
C MET A 1 14.80 -11.29 13.25
N ALA A 2 14.37 -11.34 12.02
CA ALA A 2 15.21 -10.94 10.88
C ALA A 2 14.81 -9.56 10.39
N LYS A 3 15.80 -8.83 9.85
CA LYS A 3 15.53 -7.59 9.15
C LYS A 3 15.36 -7.93 7.67
N VAL A 4 14.24 -7.52 7.11
CA VAL A 4 13.89 -7.80 5.72
C VAL A 4 13.59 -6.50 5.00
N ILE A 5 14.13 -6.34 3.81
CA ILE A 5 13.86 -5.18 2.97
C ILE A 5 13.19 -5.66 1.69
N THR A 6 12.01 -5.11 1.39
CA THR A 6 11.34 -5.36 0.11
C THR A 6 11.27 -4.05 -0.67
N MET A 7 11.28 -4.16 -1.99
CA MET A 7 11.29 -3.00 -2.87
C MET A 7 10.24 -3.19 -3.95
N GLY A 8 9.46 -2.15 -4.21
CA GLY A 8 8.43 -2.23 -5.24
C GLY A 8 7.51 -1.03 -5.20
N GLU A 9 6.37 -1.17 -5.81
CA GLU A 9 5.37 -0.12 -5.87
C GLU A 9 4.24 -0.40 -4.89
N ILE A 10 3.77 0.63 -4.19
CA ILE A 10 2.51 0.57 -3.47
C ILE A 10 1.48 1.38 -4.24
N MET A 11 0.29 0.82 -4.38
CA MET A 11 -0.77 1.40 -5.19
C MET A 11 -2.04 1.57 -4.38
N LEU A 12 -2.85 2.54 -4.79
CA LEU A 12 -4.20 2.70 -4.29
C LEU A 12 -5.09 1.70 -5.01
N ARG A 13 -5.70 0.79 -4.26
CA ARG A 13 -6.63 -0.18 -4.80
C ARG A 13 -8.06 0.23 -4.47
N LEU A 14 -8.88 0.38 -5.50
CA LEU A 14 -10.28 0.70 -5.37
C LEU A 14 -11.10 -0.53 -5.78
N SER A 15 -11.82 -1.10 -4.84
CA SER A 15 -12.63 -2.29 -5.10
C SER A 15 -14.10 -2.00 -4.88
N THR A 16 -14.95 -2.68 -5.66
CA THR A 16 -16.40 -2.53 -5.53
C THR A 16 -16.85 -3.18 -4.23
N PRO A 17 -17.77 -2.54 -3.49
CA PRO A 17 -18.28 -3.13 -2.25
C PRO A 17 -19.29 -4.25 -2.54
N SER A 18 -19.35 -5.22 -1.64
CA SER A 18 -20.41 -6.26 -1.62
C SER A 18 -20.60 -6.99 -2.94
N HIS A 19 -19.51 -7.26 -3.66
CA HIS A 19 -19.54 -7.99 -4.95
C HIS A 19 -20.29 -7.27 -6.06
N GLU A 20 -20.46 -5.93 -5.95
CA GLU A 20 -21.08 -5.17 -7.01
C GLU A 20 -20.21 -5.09 -8.26
N ARG A 21 -20.84 -4.89 -9.41
CA ARG A 21 -20.14 -4.61 -10.65
C ARG A 21 -19.80 -3.13 -10.71
N PHE A 22 -18.80 -2.75 -11.49
CA PHE A 22 -18.41 -1.34 -11.62
C PHE A 22 -19.58 -0.44 -11.98
N ILE A 23 -20.43 -0.89 -12.89
CA ILE A 23 -21.57 -0.09 -13.33
C ILE A 23 -22.60 0.15 -12.22
N GLN A 24 -22.61 -0.69 -11.20
CA GLN A 24 -23.54 -0.58 -10.07
C GLN A 24 -22.98 0.22 -8.92
N ALA A 25 -21.67 0.34 -8.85
CA ALA A 25 -20.99 0.89 -7.67
C ALA A 25 -21.08 2.42 -7.65
N ASP A 26 -21.52 2.98 -6.53
CA ASP A 26 -21.51 4.42 -6.28
C ASP A 26 -20.33 4.83 -5.40
N ASN A 27 -19.65 3.87 -4.81
CA ASN A 27 -18.49 4.09 -3.97
C ASN A 27 -17.54 2.90 -4.11
N PHE A 28 -16.34 3.05 -3.56
CA PHE A 28 -15.33 1.99 -3.58
C PHE A 28 -14.71 1.83 -2.21
N ASP A 29 -14.36 0.58 -1.87
CA ASP A 29 -13.53 0.30 -0.72
C ASP A 29 -12.08 0.66 -1.08
N VAL A 30 -11.40 1.32 -0.15
CA VAL A 30 -10.05 1.82 -0.35
C VAL A 30 -9.05 0.95 0.39
N ASN A 31 -8.06 0.46 -0.34
CA ASN A 31 -6.94 -0.26 0.24
C ASN A 31 -5.66 0.15 -0.46
N TYR A 32 -4.53 -0.09 0.18
CA TYR A 32 -3.23 0.16 -0.41
C TYR A 32 -2.47 -1.15 -0.46
N GLY A 33 -1.87 -1.47 -1.60
CA GLY A 33 -1.19 -2.73 -1.76
C GLY A 33 -0.33 -2.80 -2.99
N GLY A 34 0.25 -3.94 -3.19
CA GLY A 34 1.17 -4.30 -4.25
C GLY A 34 1.87 -5.56 -3.83
N GLY A 35 2.50 -6.28 -4.76
CA GLY A 35 3.11 -7.57 -4.45
C GLY A 35 4.12 -7.48 -3.31
N GLU A 36 5.11 -6.62 -3.44
CA GLU A 36 6.18 -6.48 -2.44
C GLU A 36 5.71 -5.80 -1.17
N ALA A 37 4.73 -4.88 -1.27
CA ALA A 37 4.12 -4.28 -0.09
C ALA A 37 3.36 -5.33 0.72
N ASN A 38 2.64 -6.22 0.06
CA ASN A 38 1.90 -7.31 0.71
C ASN A 38 2.85 -8.28 1.40
N VAL A 39 3.99 -8.57 0.78
CA VAL A 39 5.03 -9.41 1.40
C VAL A 39 5.57 -8.75 2.66
N ALA A 40 5.84 -7.44 2.62
CA ALA A 40 6.32 -6.71 3.79
C ALA A 40 5.32 -6.75 4.94
N VAL A 41 4.03 -6.57 4.64
CA VAL A 41 2.96 -6.66 5.64
C VAL A 41 2.93 -8.05 6.28
N SER A 42 3.02 -9.10 5.48
CA SER A 42 3.03 -10.47 6.00
C SER A 42 4.23 -10.73 6.90
N LEU A 43 5.42 -10.30 6.48
CA LEU A 43 6.63 -10.50 7.27
C LEU A 43 6.60 -9.73 8.57
N ALA A 44 6.09 -8.50 8.56
CA ALA A 44 5.91 -7.72 9.78
C ALA A 44 4.92 -8.41 10.72
N GLY A 45 3.87 -9.01 10.18
CA GLY A 45 2.90 -9.78 10.96
C GLY A 45 3.51 -11.02 11.63
N PHE A 46 4.58 -11.57 11.06
CA PHE A 46 5.32 -12.68 11.69
C PHE A 46 6.43 -12.21 12.63
N GLY A 47 6.50 -10.92 12.93
CA GLY A 47 7.45 -10.40 13.90
C GLY A 47 8.81 -9.99 13.34
N HIS A 48 8.98 -9.98 12.02
CA HIS A 48 10.22 -9.53 11.41
C HIS A 48 10.27 -8.01 11.32
N ASP A 49 11.48 -7.45 11.30
CA ASP A 49 11.67 -6.02 11.03
C ASP A 49 11.60 -5.82 9.51
N ALA A 50 10.39 -5.62 9.00
CA ALA A 50 10.17 -5.45 7.58
C ALA A 50 10.20 -3.98 7.20
N GLN A 51 11.04 -3.63 6.23
CA GLN A 51 11.17 -2.28 5.68
C GLN A 51 10.77 -2.31 4.22
N PHE A 52 10.02 -1.31 3.79
CA PHE A 52 9.60 -1.22 2.40
C PHE A 52 10.28 -0.04 1.72
N VAL A 53 10.88 -0.29 0.57
CA VAL A 53 11.57 0.73 -0.23
C VAL A 53 10.71 1.05 -1.44
N THR A 54 10.28 2.29 -1.54
CA THR A 54 9.43 2.74 -2.65
C THR A 54 9.50 4.26 -2.76
N ALA A 55 8.76 4.81 -3.69
CA ALA A 55 8.54 6.25 -3.81
C ALA A 55 7.04 6.50 -3.83
N VAL A 56 6.60 7.51 -3.09
CA VAL A 56 5.20 7.94 -3.08
C VAL A 56 5.14 9.45 -3.32
N PRO A 57 4.06 9.96 -3.88
CA PRO A 57 3.94 11.40 -4.09
C PRO A 57 3.84 12.13 -2.75
N ASP A 58 4.31 13.37 -2.74
CA ASP A 58 4.22 14.23 -1.56
C ASP A 58 2.85 14.91 -1.53
N ASN A 59 1.83 14.15 -1.21
CA ASN A 59 0.45 14.62 -1.11
C ASN A 59 -0.30 13.74 -0.11
N GLU A 60 -1.58 14.05 0.11
CA GLU A 60 -2.38 13.34 1.09
C GLU A 60 -2.57 11.86 0.76
N ILE A 61 -2.72 11.51 -0.52
CA ILE A 61 -2.86 10.10 -0.92
C ILE A 61 -1.56 9.33 -0.64
N GLY A 62 -0.41 9.95 -0.92
CA GLY A 62 0.88 9.36 -0.57
C GLY A 62 1.02 9.14 0.93
N GLU A 63 0.59 10.11 1.74
CA GLU A 63 0.60 9.96 3.20
C GLU A 63 -0.34 8.85 3.66
N CYS A 64 -1.50 8.68 3.03
CA CYS A 64 -2.41 7.58 3.34
C CYS A 64 -1.75 6.22 3.06
N ALA A 65 -1.00 6.10 1.97
CA ALA A 65 -0.28 4.87 1.66
C ALA A 65 0.75 4.55 2.75
N LEU A 66 1.50 5.56 3.20
CA LEU A 66 2.46 5.38 4.29
C LEU A 66 1.78 5.01 5.59
N ALA A 67 0.64 5.65 5.90
CA ALA A 67 -0.13 5.33 7.10
C ALA A 67 -0.62 3.89 7.08
N ALA A 68 -1.04 3.39 5.92
CA ALA A 68 -1.46 2.00 5.77
C ALA A 68 -0.30 1.03 6.08
N LEU A 69 0.90 1.32 5.59
CA LEU A 69 2.08 0.50 5.89
C LEU A 69 2.39 0.52 7.37
N ARG A 70 2.38 1.70 7.99
CA ARG A 70 2.66 1.85 9.42
C ARG A 70 1.63 1.14 10.30
N LYS A 71 0.38 1.11 9.86
CA LYS A 71 -0.69 0.41 10.57
C LYS A 71 -0.36 -1.07 10.74
N TYR A 72 0.30 -1.67 9.77
CA TYR A 72 0.74 -3.07 9.80
C TYR A 72 2.19 -3.21 10.25
N GLN A 73 2.78 -2.15 10.79
CA GLN A 73 4.13 -2.13 11.38
C GLN A 73 5.25 -2.35 10.37
N VAL A 74 5.00 -2.01 9.12
CA VAL A 74 6.04 -1.99 8.10
C VAL A 74 6.80 -0.67 8.20
N GLY A 75 8.13 -0.75 8.19
CA GLY A 75 8.97 0.44 8.27
C GLY A 75 8.95 1.23 6.98
N THR A 76 8.91 2.55 7.09
CA THR A 76 8.82 3.47 5.95
C THR A 76 9.99 4.44 5.84
N LYS A 77 11.07 4.21 6.59
CA LYS A 77 12.19 5.17 6.63
C LYS A 77 12.97 5.26 5.32
N TYR A 78 12.82 4.30 4.44
CA TYR A 78 13.48 4.29 3.12
C TYR A 78 12.56 4.71 1.99
N VAL A 79 11.40 5.27 2.30
CA VAL A 79 10.45 5.73 1.29
C VAL A 79 10.81 7.14 0.85
N ALA A 80 10.96 7.33 -0.47
CA ALA A 80 11.20 8.64 -1.05
C ALA A 80 9.86 9.31 -1.38
N LYS A 81 9.81 10.63 -1.27
CA LYS A 81 8.63 11.40 -1.68
C LYS A 81 8.89 12.01 -3.04
N GLU A 82 8.42 11.33 -4.07
CA GLU A 82 8.64 11.70 -5.47
C GLU A 82 7.43 11.29 -6.30
N GLY A 83 7.30 11.91 -7.47
CA GLY A 83 6.27 11.55 -8.41
C GLY A 83 5.02 12.42 -8.29
N GLU A 84 4.17 12.33 -9.28
CA GLU A 84 2.99 13.19 -9.40
C GLU A 84 1.76 12.60 -8.72
N ARG A 85 1.62 11.27 -8.77
CA ARG A 85 0.50 10.59 -8.14
C ARG A 85 0.83 9.13 -7.84
N LEU A 86 0.09 8.57 -6.91
CA LEU A 86 0.15 7.15 -6.60
C LEU A 86 -0.52 6.37 -7.74
N GLY A 87 0.03 5.22 -8.07
CA GLY A 87 -0.62 4.31 -9.02
C GLY A 87 -1.96 3.84 -8.48
N ILE A 88 -2.93 3.66 -9.36
CA ILE A 88 -4.30 3.28 -8.99
C ILE A 88 -4.70 2.06 -9.81
N TYR A 89 -5.34 1.10 -9.16
CA TYR A 89 -5.98 0.02 -9.90
C TYR A 89 -7.34 -0.33 -9.30
N PHE A 90 -8.19 -0.90 -10.12
CA PHE A 90 -9.57 -1.21 -9.75
C PHE A 90 -9.78 -2.72 -9.69
N LEU A 91 -10.61 -3.13 -8.74
CA LEU A 91 -11.01 -4.53 -8.57
C LEU A 91 -12.52 -4.63 -8.50
N GLU A 92 -13.04 -5.57 -9.25
CA GLU A 92 -14.47 -5.82 -9.31
C GLU A 92 -14.88 -7.06 -8.52
#